data_ef5d1b803005bd8d090c32867e64a9ac
#
_entry.id   ef5d1b803005bd8d090c32867e64a9ac
#
_cell.length_a   1.000
_cell.length_b   1.000
_cell.length_c   1.000
_cell.angle_alpha   90.00
_cell.angle_beta   90.00
_cell.angle_gamma   90.00
#
_symmetry.space_group_name_H-M   'P 1'
#
loop_
_entity.id
_entity.type
_entity.pdbx_description
1 polymer ?
#
loop_
_entity_poly.entity_id
_entity_poly.type
_entity_poly.pdbx_seq_one_letter_code
_entity_poly.pdbx_strand_id
1 'polypeptide(L)'
;MEIGEERSGRSLVIAPLGRLDSVSSGELERVVVARLDAGERRLAIDMAGVEYVSSAGLRVLLLAAKRLKPPAGALVLCGIGPSVRTVLELAGFMSLFAVEPARPQALARLESTAP
;
A
#
# COMPACT_ATOMS: atom_id res chain seq x y z
N MET A 1 1.46 15.89 3.45
CA MET A 1 1.97 14.89 2.48
C MET A 1 1.07 14.86 1.27
N GLU A 2 1.63 14.78 0.09
CA GLU A 2 0.85 14.60 -1.11
C GLU A 2 0.55 13.12 -1.32
N ILE A 3 -0.72 12.80 -1.55
CA ILE A 3 -1.15 11.42 -1.75
C ILE A 3 -2.00 11.37 -3.03
N GLY A 4 -1.47 10.74 -4.08
CA GLY A 4 -2.21 10.56 -5.31
C GLY A 4 -3.16 9.38 -5.21
N GLU A 5 -4.24 9.42 -5.99
CA GLU A 5 -5.18 8.32 -6.10
C GLU A 5 -5.57 8.14 -7.55
N GLU A 6 -5.68 6.89 -7.98
CA GLU A 6 -6.08 6.56 -9.34
C GLU A 6 -6.96 5.31 -9.35
N ARG A 7 -8.12 5.41 -9.99
CA ARG A 7 -9.02 4.27 -10.16
C ARG A 7 -8.64 3.52 -11.43
N SER A 8 -8.57 2.20 -11.35
CA SER A 8 -8.38 1.32 -12.50
C SER A 8 -9.34 0.14 -12.36
N GLY A 9 -10.46 0.20 -13.08
CA GLY A 9 -11.51 -0.80 -12.94
C GLY A 9 -12.03 -0.90 -11.50
N ARG A 10 -11.92 -2.09 -10.91
CA ARG A 10 -12.33 -2.33 -9.52
C ARG A 10 -11.20 -2.08 -8.52
N SER A 11 -10.04 -1.68 -9.00
CA SER A 11 -8.86 -1.45 -8.16
C SER A 11 -8.65 0.04 -7.95
N LEU A 12 -8.10 0.39 -6.78
CA LEU A 12 -7.73 1.75 -6.45
C LEU A 12 -6.24 1.78 -6.13
N VAL A 13 -5.53 2.72 -6.76
CA VAL A 13 -4.12 2.99 -6.45
C VAL A 13 -4.06 4.17 -5.50
N ILE A 14 -3.33 4.01 -4.40
CA ILE A 14 -2.98 5.10 -3.50
C ILE A 14 -1.46 5.28 -3.59
N ALA A 15 -1.02 6.49 -3.92
CA ALA A 15 0.38 6.80 -4.18
C ALA A 15 0.87 7.93 -3.29
N PRO A 16 1.36 7.61 -2.08
CA PRO A 16 1.95 8.63 -1.21
C PRO A 16 3.30 9.09 -1.76
N LEU A 17 3.62 10.36 -1.57
CA LEU A 17 4.88 10.96 -2.04
C LEU A 17 5.68 11.51 -0.87
N GLY A 18 6.96 11.20 -0.81
CA GLY A 18 7.89 11.74 0.16
C GLY A 18 8.23 10.76 1.29
N ARG A 19 8.20 11.24 2.51
CA ARG A 19 8.62 10.47 3.68
C ARG A 19 7.41 10.07 4.51
N LEU A 20 7.29 8.79 4.80
CA LEU A 20 6.26 8.27 5.72
C LEU A 20 6.81 8.30 7.15
N ASP A 21 6.78 9.47 7.76
CA ASP A 21 7.18 9.69 9.15
C ASP A 21 5.96 9.67 10.08
N SER A 22 6.12 10.07 11.32
CA SER A 22 5.04 10.00 12.31
C SER A 22 3.85 10.92 11.97
N VAL A 23 4.09 12.03 11.28
CA VAL A 23 3.04 12.99 10.90
C VAL A 23 2.34 12.55 9.62
N SER A 24 3.12 12.33 8.55
CA SER A 24 2.55 11.96 7.24
C SER A 24 1.88 10.59 7.26
N SER A 25 2.33 9.69 8.13
CA SER A 25 1.70 8.38 8.27
C SER A 25 0.26 8.49 8.74
N GLY A 26 -0.04 9.48 9.61
CA GLY A 26 -1.43 9.73 10.02
C GLY A 26 -2.30 10.20 8.86
N GLU A 27 -1.74 10.99 7.95
CA GLU A 27 -2.45 11.43 6.75
C GLU A 27 -2.76 10.25 5.83
N LEU A 28 -1.78 9.37 5.61
CA LEU A 28 -1.97 8.17 4.81
C LEU A 28 -3.01 7.24 5.45
N GLU A 29 -2.95 7.08 6.76
CA GLU A 29 -3.92 6.25 7.48
C GLU A 29 -5.34 6.75 7.26
N ARG A 30 -5.58 8.06 7.33
CA ARG A 30 -6.90 8.63 7.10
C ARG A 30 -7.43 8.32 5.71
N VAL A 31 -6.59 8.44 4.69
CA VAL A 31 -6.98 8.13 3.31
C VAL A 31 -7.30 6.65 3.16
N VAL A 32 -6.40 5.79 3.63
CA VAL A 32 -6.58 4.33 3.52
C VAL A 32 -7.86 3.88 4.23
N VAL A 33 -8.05 4.30 5.48
CA VAL A 33 -9.22 3.93 6.27
C VAL A 33 -10.51 4.42 5.60
N ALA A 34 -10.52 5.67 5.12
CA ALA A 34 -11.68 6.23 4.44
C ALA A 34 -12.06 5.40 3.21
N ARG A 35 -11.08 4.96 2.41
CA ARG A 35 -11.35 4.16 1.23
C ARG A 35 -11.83 2.76 1.59
N LEU A 36 -11.22 2.13 2.59
CA LEU A 36 -11.67 0.81 3.06
C LEU A 36 -13.08 0.86 3.63
N ASP A 37 -13.38 1.92 4.41
CA ASP A 37 -14.72 2.10 4.98
C ASP A 37 -15.76 2.38 3.89
N ALA A 38 -15.34 2.96 2.77
CA ALA A 38 -16.21 3.19 1.62
C ALA A 38 -16.46 1.94 0.77
N GLY A 39 -15.79 0.83 1.11
CA GLY A 39 -16.02 -0.46 0.46
C GLY A 39 -14.97 -0.89 -0.54
N GLU A 40 -13.84 -0.20 -0.63
CA GLU A 40 -12.75 -0.64 -1.51
C GLU A 40 -12.20 -1.98 -1.04
N ARG A 41 -12.01 -2.91 -1.99
CA ARG A 41 -11.56 -4.27 -1.70
C ARG A 41 -10.27 -4.63 -2.43
N ARG A 42 -9.89 -3.88 -3.48
CA ARG A 42 -8.68 -4.11 -4.26
C ARG A 42 -7.85 -2.84 -4.23
N LEU A 43 -6.74 -2.88 -3.50
CA LEU A 43 -5.93 -1.70 -3.23
C LEU A 43 -4.48 -1.96 -3.62
N ALA A 44 -3.91 -1.07 -4.42
CA ALA A 44 -2.47 -1.01 -4.66
C ALA A 44 -1.92 0.23 -3.97
N ILE A 45 -0.88 0.06 -3.17
CA ILE A 45 -0.14 1.20 -2.63
C ILE A 45 1.15 1.31 -3.40
N ASP A 46 1.27 2.38 -4.20
CA ASP A 46 2.43 2.63 -5.03
C ASP A 46 3.46 3.41 -4.23
N MET A 47 4.57 2.75 -3.94
CA MET A 47 5.64 3.28 -3.09
C MET A 47 6.76 3.94 -3.89
N ALA A 48 6.59 4.10 -5.20
CA ALA A 48 7.65 4.63 -6.07
C ALA A 48 8.12 6.02 -5.65
N GLY A 49 7.21 6.84 -5.11
CA GLY A 49 7.53 8.18 -4.62
C GLY A 49 7.88 8.25 -3.13
N VAL A 50 8.02 7.12 -2.45
CA VAL A 50 8.31 7.07 -1.02
C VAL A 50 9.80 6.82 -0.80
N GLU A 51 10.45 7.75 -0.10
CA GLU A 51 11.90 7.70 0.16
C GLU A 51 12.24 7.04 1.48
N TYR A 52 11.30 7.04 2.43
CA TYR A 52 11.54 6.60 3.79
C TYR A 52 10.23 6.15 4.43
N VAL A 53 10.31 5.08 5.22
CA VAL A 53 9.16 4.57 5.98
C VAL A 53 9.59 4.40 7.44
N SER A 54 8.90 5.11 8.34
CA SER A 54 9.08 4.96 9.78
C SER A 54 8.26 3.78 10.29
N SER A 55 8.42 3.47 11.58
CA SER A 55 7.58 2.45 12.22
C SER A 55 6.09 2.82 12.17
N ALA A 56 5.78 4.11 12.25
CA ALA A 56 4.40 4.57 12.10
C ALA A 56 3.86 4.31 10.68
N GLY A 57 4.70 4.51 9.66
CA GLY A 57 4.34 4.19 8.28
C GLY A 57 4.14 2.70 8.06
N LEU A 58 5.02 1.87 8.62
CA LEU A 58 4.86 0.41 8.57
C LEU A 58 3.53 -0.02 9.19
N ARG A 59 3.15 0.60 10.31
CA ARG A 59 1.89 0.28 10.97
C ARG A 59 0.69 0.53 10.06
N VAL A 60 0.72 1.60 9.28
CA VAL A 60 -0.38 1.90 8.33
C VAL A 60 -0.44 0.84 7.24
N LEU A 61 0.71 0.44 6.68
CA LEU A 61 0.75 -0.61 5.67
C LEU A 61 0.23 -1.93 6.22
N LEU A 62 0.61 -2.27 7.45
CA LEU A 62 0.13 -3.50 8.11
C LEU A 62 -1.36 -3.44 8.39
N LEU A 63 -1.88 -2.28 8.77
CA LEU A 63 -3.32 -2.08 8.96
C LEU A 63 -4.07 -2.40 7.67
N ALA A 64 -3.61 -1.85 6.54
CA ALA A 64 -4.23 -2.11 5.24
C ALA A 64 -4.18 -3.59 4.88
N ALA A 65 -3.02 -4.23 5.09
CA ALA A 65 -2.87 -5.65 4.81
C ALA A 65 -3.82 -6.50 5.65
N LYS A 66 -3.99 -6.15 6.92
CA LYS A 66 -4.88 -6.87 7.83
C LYS A 66 -6.34 -6.72 7.41
N ARG A 67 -6.76 -5.49 7.07
CA ARG A 67 -8.13 -5.21 6.66
C ARG A 67 -8.49 -5.87 5.32
N LEU A 68 -7.52 -6.05 4.44
CA LEU A 68 -7.72 -6.64 3.12
C LEU A 68 -7.21 -8.07 3.02
N LYS A 69 -7.03 -8.74 4.15
CA LYS A 69 -6.61 -10.14 4.16
C LYS A 69 -7.66 -11.01 3.46
N PRO A 70 -7.26 -11.87 2.49
CA PRO A 70 -8.20 -12.73 1.80
C PRO A 70 -9.03 -13.58 2.76
N PRO A 71 -10.31 -13.83 2.47
CA PRO A 71 -11.02 -13.44 1.25
C PRO A 71 -11.65 -12.03 1.29
N ALA A 72 -11.38 -11.23 2.32
CA ALA A 72 -11.99 -9.90 2.47
C ALA A 72 -11.59 -8.93 1.35
N GLY A 73 -10.42 -9.13 0.75
CA GLY A 73 -9.94 -8.27 -0.31
C GLY A 73 -8.53 -8.64 -0.73
N ALA A 74 -7.83 -7.69 -1.33
CA ALA A 74 -6.43 -7.87 -1.73
C ALA A 74 -5.69 -6.55 -1.66
N LEU A 75 -4.47 -6.60 -1.13
CA LEU A 75 -3.55 -5.48 -1.10
C LEU A 75 -2.26 -5.86 -1.81
N VAL A 76 -1.78 -5.00 -2.70
CA VAL A 76 -0.48 -5.17 -3.35
C VAL A 76 0.33 -3.91 -3.14
N LEU A 77 1.58 -4.05 -2.68
CA LEU A 77 2.54 -2.95 -2.67
C LEU A 77 3.34 -3.00 -3.96
N CYS A 78 3.65 -1.87 -4.55
CA CYS A 78 4.48 -1.83 -5.75
C CYS A 78 5.44 -0.65 -5.72
N GLY A 79 6.46 -0.72 -6.56
CA GLY A 79 7.43 0.35 -6.70
C GLY A 79 8.33 0.56 -5.49
N ILE A 80 8.52 -0.45 -4.66
CA ILE A 80 9.34 -0.32 -3.45
C ILE A 80 10.80 -0.11 -3.84
N GLY A 81 11.36 1.04 -3.43
CA GLY A 81 12.76 1.35 -3.67
C GLY A 81 13.70 0.58 -2.73
N PRO A 82 15.01 0.58 -3.03
CA PRO A 82 15.97 -0.23 -2.26
C PRO A 82 16.02 0.07 -0.77
N SER A 83 15.98 1.35 -0.38
CA SER A 83 16.07 1.71 1.04
C SER A 83 14.83 1.30 1.82
N VAL A 84 13.64 1.45 1.24
CA VAL A 84 12.40 1.01 1.87
C VAL A 84 12.35 -0.51 1.94
N ARG A 85 12.78 -1.20 0.86
CA ARG A 85 12.84 -2.66 0.83
C ARG A 85 13.74 -3.18 1.95
N THR A 86 14.91 -2.56 2.15
CA THR A 86 15.83 -2.97 3.20
C THR A 86 15.17 -2.88 4.58
N VAL A 87 14.44 -1.81 4.85
CA VAL A 87 13.72 -1.66 6.12
C VAL A 87 12.69 -2.77 6.31
N LEU A 88 11.90 -3.06 5.27
CA LEU A 88 10.89 -4.11 5.34
C LEU A 88 11.52 -5.49 5.54
N GLU A 89 12.62 -5.77 4.85
CA GLU A 89 13.32 -7.04 4.96
C GLU A 89 13.92 -7.23 6.36
N LEU A 90 14.60 -6.21 6.87
CA LEU A 90 15.21 -6.27 8.20
C LEU A 90 14.18 -6.42 9.31
N ALA A 91 13.02 -5.82 9.14
CA ALA A 91 11.91 -5.93 10.09
C ALA A 91 11.14 -7.25 9.94
N GLY A 92 11.44 -8.04 8.90
CA GLY A 92 10.74 -9.31 8.66
C GLY A 92 9.35 -9.15 8.09
N PHE A 93 9.04 -8.02 7.47
CA PHE A 93 7.68 -7.72 7.02
C PHE A 93 7.43 -7.96 5.53
N MET A 94 8.48 -8.24 4.74
CA MET A 94 8.30 -8.47 3.30
C MET A 94 7.35 -9.63 3.00
N SER A 95 7.39 -10.68 3.80
CA SER A 95 6.53 -11.84 3.61
C SER A 95 5.05 -11.58 3.95
N LEU A 96 4.75 -10.46 4.61
CA LEU A 96 3.38 -10.12 4.98
C LEU A 96 2.63 -9.40 3.85
N PHE A 97 3.33 -9.02 2.78
CA PHE A 97 2.75 -8.27 1.68
C PHE A 97 2.91 -9.00 0.35
N ALA A 98 1.90 -8.85 -0.52
CA ALA A 98 2.06 -9.14 -1.93
C ALA A 98 2.77 -7.93 -2.55
N VAL A 99 3.87 -8.17 -3.26
CA VAL A 99 4.72 -7.10 -3.80
C VAL A 99 4.93 -7.31 -5.28
N GLU A 100 4.82 -6.23 -6.07
CA GLU A 100 5.08 -6.24 -7.50
C GLU A 100 6.07 -5.11 -7.85
N PRO A 101 6.79 -5.23 -8.97
CA PRO A 101 7.81 -4.22 -9.32
C PRO A 101 7.24 -2.82 -9.57
N ALA A 102 6.09 -2.73 -10.23
CA ALA A 102 5.52 -1.45 -10.62
C ALA A 102 4.00 -1.52 -10.66
N ARG A 103 3.38 -0.35 -10.84
CA ARG A 103 1.93 -0.20 -10.85
C ARG A 103 1.23 -1.12 -11.85
N PRO A 104 1.69 -1.27 -13.10
CA PRO A 104 0.99 -2.16 -14.05
C PRO A 104 0.91 -3.60 -13.57
N GLN A 105 1.99 -4.13 -12.99
CA GLN A 105 2.00 -5.49 -12.47
C GLN A 105 1.09 -5.62 -11.25
N ALA A 106 1.06 -4.61 -10.38
CA ALA A 106 0.17 -4.60 -9.23
C ALA A 106 -1.30 -4.65 -9.67
N LEU A 107 -1.66 -3.85 -10.65
CA LEU A 107 -3.02 -3.80 -11.17
C LEU A 107 -3.42 -5.12 -11.84
N ALA A 108 -2.51 -5.71 -12.63
CA ALA A 108 -2.76 -7.01 -13.25
C ALA A 108 -3.01 -8.08 -12.19
N ARG A 109 -2.23 -8.07 -11.11
CA ARG A 109 -2.40 -9.03 -10.01
C ARG A 109 -3.74 -8.84 -9.31
N LEU A 110 -4.15 -7.59 -9.07
CA LEU A 110 -5.44 -7.30 -8.43
C LEU A 110 -6.62 -7.71 -9.31
N GLU A 111 -6.51 -7.56 -10.63
CA GLU A 111 -7.57 -7.97 -11.55
C GLU A 111 -7.79 -9.48 -11.53
N SER A 112 -6.74 -10.26 -11.34
CA SER A 112 -6.85 -11.73 -11.30
C SER A 112 -7.39 -12.24 -9.97
N THR A 113 -7.54 -11.35 -8.97
CA THR A 113 -8.07 -11.72 -7.67
C THR A 113 -9.57 -11.97 -7.75
N ALA A 114 -10.03 -13.07 -7.18
CA ALA A 114 -11.46 -13.41 -7.15
C ALA A 114 -12.27 -12.32 -6.46
N PRO A 115 -13.52 -12.09 -6.91
CA PRO A 115 -14.39 -11.11 -6.28
C PRO A 115 -14.65 -11.42 -4.82
#